data_9ab2da32215951bb2e3e371cef7e2c00
#
_entry.id   9ab2da32215951bb2e3e371cef7e2c00
#
_cell.length_a   1.000
_cell.length_b   1.000
_cell.length_c   1.000
_cell.angle_alpha   90.00
_cell.angle_beta   90.00
_cell.angle_gamma   90.00
#
_symmetry.space_group_name_H-M   'P 1'
#
loop_
_entity.id
_entity.type
_entity.pdbx_description
1 polymer ?
#
loop_
_entity_poly.entity_id
_entity_poly.type
_entity_poly.pdbx_seq_one_letter_code
_entity_poly.pdbx_strand_id
1 'polypeptide(L)'
;VGHPAFQLDEYVQPEVDLQAAGAEAFDRLLRPPAMWTAIALGHIELTGQQAARLSRIGLKRSWPDHLVLWPGNIVGIEWKTGDGRLSISRIVHTKRGKPRWVEGQRETFPKLKAAGMRIFVCSSVDHALRILQAMECPMLNWEITA
;
A
#
# COMPACT_ATOMS: atom_id res chain seq x y z
N VAL A 1 29.37 35.48 -12.12
CA VAL A 1 28.71 34.23 -12.55
C VAL A 1 28.20 33.54 -11.29
N GLY A 2 26.93 33.69 -11.01
CA GLY A 2 26.33 33.05 -9.86
C GLY A 2 26.41 31.52 -10.02
N HIS A 3 26.97 30.82 -9.02
CA HIS A 3 26.80 29.39 -8.92
C HIS A 3 25.33 29.11 -8.84
N PRO A 4 24.79 28.13 -9.58
CA PRO A 4 23.41 27.72 -9.38
C PRO A 4 23.29 27.35 -7.90
N ALA A 5 22.31 27.94 -7.23
CA ALA A 5 21.98 27.54 -5.87
C ALA A 5 21.75 26.03 -5.90
N PHE A 6 22.51 25.31 -5.07
CA PHE A 6 22.29 23.88 -4.87
C PHE A 6 20.90 23.73 -4.29
N GLN A 7 19.93 23.44 -5.15
CA GLN A 7 18.63 22.98 -4.67
C GLN A 7 18.84 21.56 -4.19
N LEU A 8 18.76 21.36 -2.89
CA LEU A 8 18.46 20.05 -2.34
C LEU A 8 17.10 19.67 -2.92
N ASP A 9 17.11 18.82 -3.93
CA ASP A 9 15.89 18.15 -4.30
C ASP A 9 15.36 17.48 -3.04
N GLU A 10 14.13 17.84 -2.66
CA GLU A 10 13.50 17.25 -1.51
C GLU A 10 13.48 15.73 -1.72
N TYR A 11 14.21 15.01 -0.86
CA TYR A 11 14.31 13.56 -0.98
C TYR A 11 12.94 12.95 -0.77
N VAL A 12 12.35 12.46 -1.84
CA VAL A 12 11.09 11.72 -1.78
C VAL A 12 11.43 10.25 -1.59
N GLN A 13 11.08 9.71 -0.44
CA GLN A 13 11.28 8.29 -0.15
C GLN A 13 10.51 7.45 -1.18
N PRO A 14 11.15 6.49 -1.86
CA PRO A 14 10.44 5.57 -2.74
C PRO A 14 9.32 4.82 -2.01
N GLU A 15 8.21 4.56 -2.69
CA GLU A 15 7.06 3.86 -2.09
C GLU A 15 7.45 2.48 -1.54
N VAL A 16 8.35 1.76 -2.21
CA VAL A 16 8.86 0.47 -1.73
C VAL A 16 9.59 0.58 -0.38
N ASP A 17 10.37 1.65 -0.18
CA ASP A 17 11.07 1.88 1.08
C ASP A 17 10.09 2.29 2.18
N LEU A 18 9.08 3.07 1.85
CA LEU A 18 8.00 3.44 2.76
C LEU A 18 7.20 2.20 3.19
N GLN A 19 6.89 1.32 2.26
CA GLN A 19 6.22 0.05 2.54
C GLN A 19 7.07 -0.85 3.46
N ALA A 20 8.37 -0.94 3.20
CA ALA A 20 9.29 -1.73 4.03
C ALA A 20 9.40 -1.15 5.45
N ALA A 21 9.47 0.17 5.58
CA ALA A 21 9.47 0.83 6.89
C ALA A 21 8.15 0.60 7.65
N GLY A 22 7.02 0.61 6.96
CA GLY A 22 5.71 0.26 7.51
C GLY A 22 5.66 -1.18 8.03
N ALA A 23 6.16 -2.12 7.25
CA ALA A 23 6.27 -3.53 7.64
C ALA A 23 7.10 -3.72 8.91
N GLU A 24 8.25 -3.06 9.00
CA GLU A 24 9.11 -3.11 10.18
C GLU A 24 8.39 -2.53 11.42
N ALA A 25 7.69 -1.42 11.27
CA ALA A 25 6.94 -0.82 12.36
C ALA A 25 5.79 -1.74 12.84
N PHE A 26 5.08 -2.40 11.92
CA PHE A 26 4.02 -3.35 12.28
C PHE A 26 4.56 -4.55 13.05
N ASP A 27 5.69 -5.11 12.62
CA ASP A 27 6.34 -6.21 13.35
C ASP A 27 6.73 -5.82 14.78
N ARG A 28 7.20 -4.60 14.95
CA ARG A 28 7.64 -4.11 16.27
C ARG A 28 6.49 -3.75 17.21
N LEU A 29 5.43 -3.16 16.66
CA LEU A 29 4.42 -2.47 17.46
C LEU A 29 3.10 -3.21 17.57
N LEU A 30 2.66 -3.91 16.52
CA LEU A 30 1.39 -4.64 16.58
C LEU A 30 1.50 -5.84 17.52
N ARG A 31 0.42 -6.10 18.24
CA ARG A 31 0.34 -7.19 19.22
C ARG A 31 -0.89 -8.06 18.98
N PRO A 32 -0.81 -9.35 19.29
CA PRO A 32 -1.99 -10.21 19.23
C PRO A 32 -3.18 -9.59 19.98
N PRO A 33 -4.41 -9.71 19.47
CA PRO A 33 -4.81 -10.53 18.31
C PRO A 33 -4.63 -9.84 16.94
N ALA A 34 -3.98 -8.68 16.85
CA ALA A 34 -3.72 -8.04 15.56
C ALA A 34 -2.75 -8.89 14.72
N MET A 35 -3.08 -9.02 13.44
CA MET A 35 -2.25 -9.67 12.43
C MET A 35 -2.12 -8.75 11.22
N TRP A 36 -1.03 -8.88 10.48
CA TRP A 36 -0.83 -8.11 9.27
C TRP A 36 -0.07 -8.91 8.21
N THR A 37 -0.21 -8.52 6.96
CA THR A 37 0.54 -9.07 5.84
C THR A 37 0.58 -8.09 4.68
N ALA A 38 1.60 -8.20 3.83
CA ALA A 38 1.56 -7.59 2.52
C ALA A 38 0.67 -8.43 1.59
N ILE A 39 -0.15 -7.77 0.79
CA ILE A 39 -1.08 -8.45 -0.13
C ILE A 39 -0.95 -7.98 -1.58
N ALA A 40 -0.12 -6.98 -1.83
CA ALA A 40 0.14 -6.47 -3.16
C ALA A 40 1.60 -6.73 -3.57
N LEU A 41 1.79 -7.13 -4.83
CA LEU A 41 3.11 -7.42 -5.41
C LEU A 41 3.58 -6.33 -6.38
N GLY A 42 3.07 -5.10 -6.25
CA GLY A 42 3.30 -4.00 -7.19
C GLY A 42 4.76 -3.56 -7.35
N HIS A 43 5.62 -3.86 -6.38
CA HIS A 43 7.04 -3.52 -6.40
C HIS A 43 7.96 -4.68 -6.81
N ILE A 44 7.39 -5.82 -7.18
CA ILE A 44 8.16 -7.01 -7.60
C ILE A 44 8.04 -7.14 -9.11
N GLU A 45 9.17 -7.21 -9.80
CA GLU A 45 9.21 -7.58 -11.22
C GLU A 45 8.84 -9.04 -11.38
N LEU A 46 7.76 -9.28 -12.12
CA LEU A 46 7.29 -10.61 -12.45
C LEU A 46 7.46 -10.87 -13.94
N THR A 47 7.92 -12.07 -14.30
CA THR A 47 7.81 -12.55 -15.68
C THR A 47 6.34 -12.72 -16.06
N GLY A 48 6.03 -12.72 -17.36
CA GLY A 48 4.66 -12.97 -17.82
C GLY A 48 4.09 -14.30 -17.32
N GLN A 49 4.95 -15.32 -17.21
CA GLN A 49 4.58 -16.64 -16.66
C GLN A 49 4.23 -16.57 -15.17
N GLN A 50 5.03 -15.86 -14.39
CA GLN A 50 4.78 -15.69 -12.95
C GLN A 50 3.48 -14.92 -12.70
N ALA A 51 3.27 -13.82 -13.43
CA ALA A 51 2.04 -13.04 -13.33
C ALA A 51 0.79 -13.85 -13.71
N ALA A 52 0.85 -14.64 -14.78
CA ALA A 52 -0.24 -15.52 -15.19
C ALA A 52 -0.53 -16.60 -14.15
N ARG A 53 0.51 -17.17 -13.55
CA ARG A 53 0.39 -18.19 -12.51
C ARG A 53 -0.26 -17.64 -11.24
N LEU A 54 0.14 -16.44 -10.80
CA LEU A 54 -0.45 -15.75 -9.65
C LEU A 54 -1.91 -15.37 -9.90
N SER A 55 -2.22 -14.89 -11.11
CA SER A 55 -3.60 -14.58 -11.50
C SER A 55 -4.48 -15.85 -11.48
N ARG A 56 -3.97 -16.98 -11.95
CA ARG A 56 -4.70 -18.28 -11.94
C ARG A 56 -5.07 -18.73 -10.55
N ILE A 57 -4.22 -18.51 -9.56
CA ILE A 57 -4.50 -18.88 -8.16
C ILE A 57 -5.32 -17.83 -7.41
N GLY A 58 -5.72 -16.76 -8.09
CA GLY A 58 -6.66 -15.78 -7.55
C GLY A 58 -6.05 -14.50 -7.01
N LEU A 59 -4.76 -14.25 -7.24
CA LEU A 59 -4.18 -12.95 -6.86
C LEU A 59 -4.89 -11.82 -7.64
N LYS A 60 -5.39 -10.86 -6.91
CA LYS A 60 -6.06 -9.68 -7.47
C LYS A 60 -5.09 -8.49 -7.53
N ARG A 61 -5.29 -7.64 -8.54
CA ARG A 61 -4.57 -6.38 -8.68
C ARG A 61 -5.28 -5.25 -7.93
N SER A 62 -4.55 -4.19 -7.67
CA SER A 62 -5.10 -2.93 -7.17
C SER A 62 -5.69 -3.01 -5.76
N TRP A 63 -5.30 -4.00 -4.99
CA TRP A 63 -5.56 -4.06 -3.56
C TRP A 63 -4.53 -3.19 -2.82
N PRO A 64 -4.82 -2.78 -1.57
CA PRO A 64 -3.85 -2.06 -0.75
C PRO A 64 -2.56 -2.85 -0.52
N ASP A 65 -1.46 -2.15 -0.22
CA ASP A 65 -0.15 -2.78 0.00
C ASP A 65 -0.13 -3.69 1.21
N HIS A 66 -0.69 -3.23 2.33
CA HIS A 66 -0.75 -3.99 3.57
C HIS A 66 -2.18 -4.16 4.06
N LEU A 67 -2.42 -5.32 4.65
CA LEU A 67 -3.66 -5.65 5.33
C LEU A 67 -3.38 -5.83 6.82
N VAL A 68 -4.13 -5.15 7.66
CA VAL A 68 -4.08 -5.29 9.11
C VAL A 68 -5.45 -5.72 9.62
N LEU A 69 -5.48 -6.76 10.44
CA LEU A 69 -6.72 -7.34 10.97
C LEU A 69 -6.64 -7.49 12.49
N TRP A 70 -7.72 -7.20 13.15
CA TRP A 70 -8.00 -7.60 14.53
C TRP A 70 -9.51 -7.79 14.69
N PRO A 71 -10.02 -8.38 15.78
CA PRO A 71 -11.43 -8.72 15.87
C PRO A 71 -12.37 -7.56 15.49
N GLY A 72 -13.20 -7.80 14.47
CA GLY A 72 -14.16 -6.83 13.96
C GLY A 72 -13.61 -5.75 13.04
N ASN A 73 -12.32 -5.80 12.70
CA ASN A 73 -11.68 -4.78 11.89
C ASN A 73 -10.83 -5.37 10.75
N ILE A 74 -10.99 -4.82 9.57
CA ILE A 74 -10.19 -5.10 8.38
C ILE A 74 -9.72 -3.77 7.83
N VAL A 75 -8.41 -3.54 7.86
CA VAL A 75 -7.80 -2.27 7.44
C VAL A 75 -6.81 -2.52 6.33
N GLY A 76 -6.98 -1.81 5.22
CA GLY A 76 -6.00 -1.74 4.14
C GLY A 76 -5.16 -0.47 4.27
N ILE A 77 -3.86 -0.59 4.21
CA ILE A 77 -2.92 0.54 4.16
C ILE A 77 -2.29 0.56 2.78
N GLU A 78 -2.48 1.66 2.08
CA GLU A 78 -1.83 1.96 0.81
C GLU A 78 -0.76 3.01 1.04
N TRP A 79 0.46 2.70 0.66
CA TRP A 79 1.57 3.63 0.79
C TRP A 79 1.73 4.45 -0.48
N LYS A 80 1.70 5.76 -0.35
CA LYS A 80 1.89 6.69 -1.47
C LYS A 80 2.87 7.79 -1.09
N THR A 81 3.74 8.10 -2.02
CA THR A 81 4.59 9.30 -1.99
C THR A 81 4.00 10.37 -2.90
N GLY A 82 4.48 11.59 -2.80
CA GLY A 82 4.00 12.70 -3.61
C GLY A 82 2.56 13.10 -3.30
N ASP A 83 1.71 13.18 -4.32
CA ASP A 83 0.32 13.65 -4.20
C ASP A 83 -0.69 12.57 -3.77
N GLY A 84 -0.24 11.35 -3.54
CA GLY A 84 -1.09 10.24 -3.08
C GLY A 84 -2.09 9.73 -4.11
N ARG A 85 -1.88 9.96 -5.39
CA ARG A 85 -2.82 9.54 -6.45
C ARG A 85 -2.94 8.03 -6.54
N LEU A 86 -4.17 7.58 -6.57
CA LEU A 86 -4.50 6.18 -6.84
C LEU A 86 -4.43 5.90 -8.35
N SER A 87 -4.04 4.67 -8.71
CA SER A 87 -4.04 4.23 -10.09
C SER A 87 -5.45 4.22 -10.68
N ILE A 88 -5.55 4.58 -11.96
CA ILE A 88 -6.79 4.53 -12.72
C ILE A 88 -6.87 3.23 -13.52
N SER A 89 -8.10 2.79 -13.81
CA SER A 89 -8.35 1.67 -14.70
C SER A 89 -7.92 2.02 -16.12
N ARG A 90 -7.40 1.04 -16.84
CA ARG A 90 -6.87 1.23 -18.20
C ARG A 90 -6.97 -0.02 -19.04
N ILE A 91 -6.90 0.16 -20.36
CA ILE A 91 -6.74 -0.93 -21.32
C ILE A 91 -5.25 -1.19 -21.50
N VAL A 92 -4.83 -2.43 -21.31
CA VAL A 92 -3.45 -2.87 -21.54
C VAL A 92 -3.39 -3.60 -22.87
N HIS A 93 -2.49 -3.15 -23.75
CA HIS A 93 -2.20 -3.78 -25.04
C HIS A 93 -0.96 -4.64 -24.89
N THR A 94 -1.07 -5.92 -25.22
CA THR A 94 0.07 -6.83 -25.27
C THR A 94 0.45 -7.12 -26.72
N LYS A 95 1.74 -7.38 -26.98
CA LYS A 95 2.24 -7.64 -28.36
C LYS A 95 1.60 -8.86 -29.03
N ARG A 96 1.02 -9.78 -28.27
CA ARG A 96 0.48 -11.06 -28.77
C ARG A 96 -0.91 -11.39 -28.24
N GLY A 97 -1.55 -10.49 -27.51
CA GLY A 97 -2.84 -10.72 -26.90
C GLY A 97 -3.89 -9.70 -27.30
N LYS A 98 -5.15 -10.03 -27.02
CA LYS A 98 -6.23 -9.06 -27.12
C LYS A 98 -6.04 -7.96 -26.08
N PRO A 99 -6.42 -6.70 -26.39
CA PRO A 99 -6.48 -5.65 -25.37
C PRO A 99 -7.33 -6.13 -24.20
N ARG A 100 -6.84 -5.86 -22.98
CA ARG A 100 -7.57 -6.23 -21.76
C ARG A 100 -7.75 -5.05 -20.85
N TRP A 101 -8.85 -5.04 -20.13
CA TRP A 101 -9.13 -4.09 -19.08
C TRP A 101 -8.38 -4.46 -17.82
N VAL A 102 -7.69 -3.49 -17.23
CA VAL A 102 -7.04 -3.62 -15.92
C VAL A 102 -7.66 -2.61 -14.99
N GLU A 103 -8.36 -3.09 -13.96
CA GLU A 103 -8.99 -2.25 -12.96
C GLU A 103 -7.93 -1.57 -12.07
N GLY A 104 -8.05 -0.25 -11.90
CA GLY A 104 -7.19 0.53 -11.03
C GLY A 104 -7.74 0.67 -9.61
N GLN A 105 -6.93 1.21 -8.73
CA GLN A 105 -7.29 1.41 -7.32
C GLN A 105 -8.51 2.33 -7.14
N ARG A 106 -8.68 3.30 -8.02
CA ARG A 106 -9.84 4.22 -7.97
C ARG A 106 -11.18 3.50 -8.11
N GLU A 107 -11.22 2.35 -8.77
CA GLU A 107 -12.42 1.50 -8.88
C GLU A 107 -12.44 0.39 -7.83
N THR A 108 -11.30 -0.21 -7.56
CA THR A 108 -11.21 -1.35 -6.62
C THR A 108 -11.43 -0.92 -5.16
N PHE A 109 -10.87 0.20 -4.73
CA PHE A 109 -10.98 0.63 -3.33
C PHE A 109 -12.42 0.88 -2.87
N PRO A 110 -13.30 1.55 -3.65
CA PRO A 110 -14.70 1.65 -3.27
C PRO A 110 -15.41 0.30 -3.09
N LYS A 111 -15.07 -0.68 -3.91
CA LYS A 111 -15.63 -2.05 -3.80
C LYS A 111 -15.15 -2.75 -2.53
N LEU A 112 -13.87 -2.61 -2.19
CA LEU A 112 -13.31 -3.15 -0.96
C LEU A 112 -13.93 -2.50 0.28
N LYS A 113 -14.15 -1.20 0.24
CA LYS A 113 -14.84 -0.46 1.31
C LYS A 113 -16.28 -0.93 1.47
N ALA A 114 -17.00 -1.14 0.37
CA ALA A 114 -18.36 -1.68 0.40
C ALA A 114 -18.41 -3.12 0.97
N ALA A 115 -17.33 -3.88 0.78
CA ALA A 115 -17.17 -5.22 1.34
C ALA A 115 -16.74 -5.24 2.82
N GLY A 116 -16.50 -4.08 3.43
CA GLY A 116 -16.19 -3.94 4.85
C GLY A 116 -14.74 -3.60 5.19
N MET A 117 -13.88 -3.39 4.20
CA MET A 117 -12.51 -2.95 4.44
C MET A 117 -12.45 -1.43 4.64
N ARG A 118 -11.76 -0.98 5.67
CA ARG A 118 -11.37 0.43 5.82
C ARG A 118 -10.01 0.63 5.19
N ILE A 119 -9.91 1.58 4.26
CA ILE A 119 -8.68 1.81 3.50
C ILE A 119 -8.16 3.21 3.79
N PHE A 120 -6.86 3.30 4.08
CA PHE A 120 -6.17 4.55 4.31
C PHE A 120 -4.96 4.65 3.39
N VAL A 121 -4.83 5.79 2.73
CA VAL A 121 -3.66 6.13 1.92
C VAL A 121 -2.71 6.93 2.82
N CYS A 122 -1.52 6.39 3.06
CA CYS A 122 -0.57 6.95 4.00
C CYS A 122 0.74 7.33 3.29
N SER A 123 1.25 8.51 3.59
CA SER A 123 2.53 9.00 3.08
C SER A 123 3.67 8.88 4.10
N SER A 124 3.36 8.44 5.32
CA SER A 124 4.33 8.20 6.38
C SER A 124 3.91 7.06 7.28
N VAL A 125 4.88 6.38 7.88
CA VAL A 125 4.64 5.33 8.88
C VAL A 125 3.94 5.91 10.10
N ASP A 126 4.33 7.10 10.52
CA ASP A 126 3.70 7.84 11.62
C ASP A 126 2.20 8.01 11.43
N HIS A 127 1.77 8.43 10.25
CA HIS A 127 0.36 8.60 9.91
C HIS A 127 -0.41 7.27 10.02
N ALA A 128 0.13 6.19 9.48
CA ALA A 128 -0.49 4.87 9.57
C ALA A 128 -0.63 4.38 11.02
N LEU A 129 0.41 4.55 11.83
CA LEU A 129 0.38 4.15 13.23
C LEU A 129 -0.64 4.97 14.05
N ARG A 130 -0.76 6.26 13.78
CA ARG A 130 -1.79 7.11 14.42
C ARG A 130 -3.20 6.67 14.08
N ILE A 131 -3.45 6.29 12.83
CA ILE A 131 -4.73 5.76 12.40
C ILE A 131 -5.05 4.47 13.15
N LEU A 132 -4.12 3.52 13.17
CA LEU A 132 -4.30 2.25 13.87
C LEU A 132 -4.51 2.45 15.37
N GLN A 133 -3.77 3.36 15.99
CA GLN A 133 -3.95 3.72 17.41
C GLN A 133 -5.34 4.32 17.67
N ALA A 134 -5.78 5.24 16.83
CA ALA A 134 -7.11 5.86 16.94
C ALA A 134 -8.25 4.84 16.77
N MET A 135 -8.01 3.77 16.00
CA MET A 135 -8.95 2.65 15.82
C MET A 135 -8.83 1.58 16.91
N GLU A 136 -8.02 1.81 17.91
CA GLU A 136 -7.80 0.87 19.02
C GLU A 136 -7.23 -0.50 18.58
N CYS A 137 -6.41 -0.49 17.54
CA CYS A 137 -5.66 -1.68 17.13
C CYS A 137 -4.75 -2.14 18.26
N PRO A 138 -4.72 -3.44 18.61
CA PRO A 138 -3.80 -3.94 19.62
C PRO A 138 -2.34 -3.64 19.25
N MET A 139 -1.67 -2.81 20.03
CA MET A 139 -0.30 -2.39 19.77
C MET A 139 0.38 -1.89 21.03
N LEU A 140 1.70 -1.89 21.03
CA LEU A 140 2.47 -1.26 22.09
C LEU A 140 2.22 0.26 22.13
N ASN A 141 2.37 0.84 23.31
CA ASN A 141 2.37 2.28 23.42
C ASN A 141 3.47 2.85 22.53
N TRP A 142 3.05 3.73 21.65
CA TRP A 142 3.91 4.39 20.72
C TRP A 142 3.70 5.89 20.84
N GLU A 143 4.78 6.58 21.18
CA GLU A 143 4.81 8.04 21.25
C GLU A 143 5.80 8.56 20.25
N ILE A 144 5.39 9.61 19.53
CA ILE A 144 6.34 10.35 18.72
C ILE A 144 7.20 11.14 19.71
N THR A 145 8.45 10.78 19.79
CA THR A 145 9.45 11.69 20.34
C THR A 145 9.62 12.83 19.33
N ALA A 146 9.06 13.96 19.70
CA ALA A 146 9.25 15.20 18.95
C ALA A 146 10.73 15.59 18.92
#